data_180a1d76b5dd9c0c0afb935e92ab389e
#
_entry.id   180a1d76b5dd9c0c0afb935e92ab389e
#
_cell.length_a   1.000
_cell.length_b   1.000
_cell.length_c   1.000
_cell.angle_alpha   90.00
_cell.angle_beta   90.00
_cell.angle_gamma   90.00
#
_symmetry.space_group_name_H-M   'P 1'
#
loop_
_entity.id
_entity.type
_entity.pdbx_description
1 polymer ?
#
loop_
_entity_poly.entity_id
_entity_poly.type
_entity_poly.pdbx_seq_one_letter_code
_entity_poly.pdbx_strand_id
1 'polypeptide(L)'
;MGFGQHSARRRRHTVVVAACAALIVVGGGAVTWAATQQVESPPAPPAASSTAQAPPASSTAPENDPAEASTSAPSTAGSKPTAGSSTSSPEVEPLPASPPVAVRLPGIDVESPVHGLGLDEEGKLQVPSGERYNEVAWYDGSPTPGEVGPAVLEGHVTGTGYAPSVFFELGNTRKGDRIEVDRADGSTATFEVTEVKSSPKDDFPRIDVYGATDGPELRVITCGGTFDKDAGRHLDNVIVFAKLVKS
;
A
#
# COMPACT_ATOMS: atom_id res chain seq x y z
N MET A 1 79.95 -8.95 -28.39
CA MET A 1 80.76 -8.82 -27.17
C MET A 1 79.94 -8.12 -26.18
N GLY A 2 79.47 -8.73 -25.13
CA GLY A 2 79.84 -9.20 -23.89
C GLY A 2 78.58 -9.61 -23.11
N PHE A 3 78.64 -10.76 -22.55
CA PHE A 3 77.67 -11.42 -21.70
C PHE A 3 77.59 -10.76 -20.31
N GLY A 4 76.42 -10.71 -19.76
CA GLY A 4 76.19 -10.36 -18.34
C GLY A 4 74.96 -11.04 -17.79
N GLN A 5 75.13 -12.26 -17.28
CA GLN A 5 74.10 -12.97 -16.49
C GLN A 5 74.12 -12.44 -15.07
N HIS A 6 72.92 -12.13 -14.53
CA HIS A 6 72.70 -12.02 -13.11
C HIS A 6 71.55 -12.90 -12.64
N SER A 7 71.96 -13.90 -11.89
CA SER A 7 71.19 -14.95 -11.24
C SER A 7 70.20 -14.44 -10.24
N ALA A 8 68.94 -14.92 -10.36
CA ALA A 8 67.88 -14.74 -9.40
C ALA A 8 68.08 -15.64 -8.18
N ARG A 9 68.25 -15.05 -7.02
CA ARG A 9 68.26 -15.74 -5.71
C ARG A 9 66.80 -16.00 -5.27
N ARG A 10 66.38 -17.26 -5.31
CA ARG A 10 65.19 -17.76 -4.64
C ARG A 10 65.42 -17.76 -3.11
N ARG A 11 64.67 -16.95 -2.38
CA ARG A 11 64.54 -17.10 -0.93
C ARG A 11 63.35 -18.02 -0.66
N ARG A 12 63.66 -19.20 -0.15
CA ARG A 12 62.68 -20.15 0.44
C ARG A 12 62.41 -19.69 1.86
N HIS A 13 61.16 -19.30 2.15
CA HIS A 13 60.69 -19.13 3.52
C HIS A 13 60.09 -20.44 3.99
N THR A 14 60.74 -21.06 4.94
CA THR A 14 60.28 -22.22 5.66
C THR A 14 59.17 -21.78 6.64
N VAL A 15 57.96 -22.28 6.43
CA VAL A 15 56.85 -22.10 7.38
C VAL A 15 56.94 -23.23 8.40
N VAL A 16 57.24 -22.88 9.63
CA VAL A 16 57.19 -23.79 10.81
C VAL A 16 55.75 -23.91 11.21
N VAL A 17 55.19 -25.13 11.05
CA VAL A 17 53.86 -25.47 11.59
C VAL A 17 54.08 -25.90 13.04
N ALA A 18 53.63 -25.08 13.98
CA ALA A 18 53.50 -25.46 15.38
C ALA A 18 52.08 -25.99 15.63
N ALA A 19 51.95 -27.30 15.79
CA ALA A 19 50.74 -27.95 16.25
C ALA A 19 50.64 -27.81 17.76
N CYS A 20 49.67 -27.05 18.26
CA CYS A 20 49.21 -27.11 19.64
C CYS A 20 47.86 -27.79 19.68
N ALA A 21 47.83 -29.06 20.03
CA ALA A 21 46.62 -29.77 20.41
C ALA A 21 46.25 -29.35 21.85
N ALA A 22 45.11 -28.70 22.01
CA ALA A 22 44.44 -28.58 23.30
C ALA A 22 43.06 -29.21 23.18
N LEU A 23 42.93 -30.42 23.69
CA LEU A 23 41.66 -31.09 23.95
C LEU A 23 41.00 -30.41 25.15
N ILE A 24 39.88 -29.72 24.92
CA ILE A 24 38.93 -29.41 25.98
C ILE A 24 37.62 -30.12 25.63
N VAL A 25 37.41 -31.24 26.33
CA VAL A 25 36.11 -31.89 26.42
C VAL A 25 35.28 -31.10 27.42
N VAL A 26 34.34 -30.33 26.96
CA VAL A 26 33.22 -29.87 27.79
C VAL A 26 31.95 -30.21 27.01
N GLY A 27 31.19 -31.12 27.61
CA GLY A 27 29.91 -31.56 27.11
C GLY A 27 28.88 -30.46 27.16
N GLY A 28 27.91 -30.56 26.29
CA GLY A 28 26.63 -29.85 26.42
C GLY A 28 26.35 -28.82 25.35
N GLY A 29 25.40 -29.16 24.48
CA GLY A 29 24.55 -28.18 23.82
C GLY A 29 25.08 -27.65 22.51
N ALA A 30 25.00 -28.43 21.46
CA ALA A 30 24.85 -27.88 20.12
C ALA A 30 23.49 -27.18 20.04
N VAL A 31 23.43 -25.91 20.45
CA VAL A 31 22.34 -25.03 20.07
C VAL A 31 22.53 -24.76 18.57
N THR A 32 21.88 -25.58 17.76
CA THR A 32 21.68 -25.26 16.36
C THR A 32 20.88 -23.96 16.31
N TRP A 33 21.56 -22.85 16.10
CA TRP A 33 20.95 -21.63 15.61
C TRP A 33 20.45 -21.90 14.19
N ALA A 34 19.29 -22.55 14.09
CA ALA A 34 18.47 -22.41 12.93
C ALA A 34 17.94 -20.98 12.97
N ALA A 35 18.69 -20.04 12.40
CA ALA A 35 18.13 -18.78 11.97
C ALA A 35 17.08 -19.14 10.92
N THR A 36 15.87 -19.41 11.36
CA THR A 36 14.70 -19.35 10.51
C THR A 36 14.68 -17.93 9.99
N GLN A 37 15.01 -17.76 8.73
CA GLN A 37 14.74 -16.54 7.97
C GLN A 37 13.22 -16.39 8.00
N GLN A 38 12.72 -15.79 9.07
CA GLN A 38 11.34 -15.35 9.09
C GLN A 38 11.26 -14.21 8.09
N VAL A 39 10.63 -14.44 6.97
CA VAL A 39 10.21 -13.37 6.08
C VAL A 39 9.33 -12.47 6.93
N GLU A 40 9.82 -11.27 7.19
CA GLU A 40 9.08 -10.27 7.97
C GLU A 40 7.75 -10.01 7.26
N SER A 41 6.65 -10.17 7.97
CA SER A 41 5.34 -9.90 7.41
C SER A 41 5.09 -8.39 7.39
N PRO A 42 4.59 -7.83 6.29
CA PRO A 42 4.26 -6.42 6.24
C PRO A 42 3.18 -6.09 7.28
N PRO A 43 3.20 -4.89 7.87
CA PRO A 43 2.20 -4.44 8.82
C PRO A 43 0.79 -4.53 8.24
N ALA A 44 -0.15 -4.97 9.06
CA ALA A 44 -1.57 -4.93 8.71
C ALA A 44 -2.17 -3.57 9.11
N PRO A 45 -3.12 -3.02 8.35
CA PRO A 45 -3.84 -1.82 8.73
C PRO A 45 -4.50 -1.98 10.11
N PRO A 46 -4.66 -0.88 10.87
CA PRO A 46 -5.40 -0.91 12.12
C PRO A 46 -6.82 -1.45 11.86
N ALA A 47 -7.24 -2.43 12.66
CA ALA A 47 -8.59 -2.99 12.55
C ALA A 47 -9.61 -1.87 12.66
N ALA A 48 -10.49 -1.75 11.67
CA ALA A 48 -11.65 -0.85 11.79
C ALA A 48 -12.41 -1.24 13.05
N SER A 49 -12.57 -0.30 13.99
CA SER A 49 -13.36 -0.52 15.21
C SER A 49 -14.81 -0.72 14.78
N SER A 50 -15.15 -1.97 14.45
CA SER A 50 -16.52 -2.38 14.21
C SER A 50 -17.24 -2.39 15.56
N THR A 51 -17.88 -1.28 15.91
CA THR A 51 -18.93 -1.28 16.93
C THR A 51 -20.17 -1.91 16.29
N ALA A 52 -20.05 -3.20 15.95
CA ALA A 52 -21.22 -4.01 15.63
C ALA A 52 -21.93 -4.32 16.95
N GLN A 53 -22.83 -3.42 17.34
CA GLN A 53 -23.85 -3.70 18.32
C GLN A 53 -24.75 -4.77 17.71
N ALA A 54 -24.63 -5.99 18.20
CA ALA A 54 -25.52 -7.08 17.83
C ALA A 54 -26.97 -6.66 18.19
N PRO A 55 -27.91 -6.76 17.24
CA PRO A 55 -29.32 -6.56 17.59
C PRO A 55 -29.78 -7.73 18.51
N PRO A 56 -30.58 -7.46 19.53
CA PRO A 56 -31.14 -8.52 20.37
C PRO A 56 -32.09 -9.37 19.52
N ALA A 57 -31.87 -10.66 19.56
CA ALA A 57 -32.79 -11.64 19.00
C ALA A 57 -34.15 -11.52 19.75
N SER A 58 -35.18 -11.09 19.06
CA SER A 58 -36.56 -11.28 19.49
C SER A 58 -37.25 -12.22 18.52
N SER A 59 -37.39 -13.44 19.00
CA SER A 59 -38.35 -14.44 18.54
C SER A 59 -39.74 -13.95 18.84
N THR A 60 -40.66 -13.90 17.88
CA THR A 60 -42.02 -14.45 17.93
C THR A 60 -42.77 -14.07 16.64
N ALA A 61 -43.16 -15.04 15.89
CA ALA A 61 -44.34 -15.01 15.03
C ALA A 61 -45.53 -15.54 15.91
N PRO A 62 -46.82 -15.29 15.59
CA PRO A 62 -47.47 -15.76 14.39
C PRO A 62 -48.57 -14.83 13.79
N GLU A 63 -48.83 -15.04 12.49
CA GLU A 63 -50.13 -15.29 11.81
C GLU A 63 -51.33 -14.35 12.03
N ASN A 64 -51.82 -13.83 10.92
CA ASN A 64 -53.16 -13.89 10.29
C ASN A 64 -53.59 -12.61 9.56
N ASP A 65 -53.90 -12.81 8.36
CA ASP A 65 -54.71 -12.23 7.27
C ASP A 65 -56.14 -11.75 7.69
N PRO A 66 -56.96 -11.16 6.78
CA PRO A 66 -56.82 -10.08 5.78
C PRO A 66 -57.92 -8.99 5.84
N ALA A 67 -57.92 -8.09 4.80
CA ALA A 67 -59.03 -7.26 4.29
C ALA A 67 -59.29 -5.88 4.98
N GLU A 68 -59.26 -4.77 4.30
CA GLU A 68 -60.19 -4.20 3.34
C GLU A 68 -59.79 -2.78 2.96
N ALA A 69 -60.24 -2.40 1.79
CA ALA A 69 -60.05 -1.14 1.12
C ALA A 69 -60.72 0.06 1.82
N SER A 70 -60.10 1.24 1.72
CA SER A 70 -60.89 2.48 1.45
C SER A 70 -60.00 3.65 0.99
N THR A 71 -60.36 4.11 -0.14
CA THR A 71 -60.17 5.38 -0.84
C THR A 71 -60.19 6.61 0.07
N SER A 72 -59.23 7.55 -0.14
CA SER A 72 -59.51 9.00 -0.30
C SER A 72 -58.20 9.79 -0.43
N ALA A 73 -57.98 10.48 -1.54
CA ALA A 73 -57.14 11.65 -1.72
C ALA A 73 -58.01 12.91 -1.63
N PRO A 74 -57.44 14.15 -1.77
CA PRO A 74 -56.11 14.70 -1.51
C PRO A 74 -56.18 15.90 -0.54
N SER A 75 -55.04 16.30 0.03
CA SER A 75 -54.92 17.66 0.57
C SER A 75 -53.53 18.22 0.37
N THR A 76 -53.45 19.19 -0.50
CA THR A 76 -52.35 20.12 -0.74
C THR A 76 -52.07 20.95 0.51
N ALA A 77 -50.84 20.87 1.00
CA ALA A 77 -50.26 21.95 1.82
C ALA A 77 -48.74 21.99 1.57
N GLY A 78 -48.31 23.07 0.91
CA GLY A 78 -46.94 23.36 0.60
C GLY A 78 -46.09 23.46 1.88
N SER A 79 -45.07 22.67 1.93
CA SER A 79 -43.95 22.85 2.88
C SER A 79 -42.74 23.32 2.09
N LYS A 80 -42.38 24.57 2.35
CA LYS A 80 -41.16 25.24 1.94
C LYS A 80 -39.96 24.36 2.36
N PRO A 81 -39.02 24.02 1.47
CA PRO A 81 -37.83 23.34 1.90
C PRO A 81 -36.99 24.30 2.74
N THR A 82 -36.84 24.00 4.00
CA THR A 82 -35.81 24.58 4.86
C THR A 82 -34.50 24.08 4.32
N ALA A 83 -33.70 24.98 3.75
CA ALA A 83 -32.32 24.74 3.39
C ALA A 83 -31.58 24.34 4.69
N GLY A 84 -31.37 23.05 4.88
CA GLY A 84 -30.45 22.55 5.86
C GLY A 84 -29.05 23.04 5.45
N SER A 85 -28.47 23.91 6.26
CA SER A 85 -27.05 24.25 6.16
C SER A 85 -26.26 22.98 6.38
N SER A 86 -25.96 22.28 5.30
CA SER A 86 -24.85 21.33 5.27
C SER A 86 -23.61 22.16 5.49
N THR A 87 -22.96 21.97 6.64
CA THR A 87 -21.61 22.48 6.88
C THR A 87 -20.69 21.75 5.90
N SER A 88 -20.60 22.22 4.67
CA SER A 88 -19.60 21.77 3.71
C SER A 88 -18.24 22.16 4.30
N SER A 89 -17.40 21.15 4.61
CA SER A 89 -15.96 21.37 4.69
C SER A 89 -15.55 22.18 3.46
N PRO A 90 -14.61 23.13 3.57
CA PRO A 90 -14.15 23.89 2.42
C PRO A 90 -13.72 22.87 1.34
N GLU A 91 -14.47 22.87 0.24
CA GLU A 91 -14.17 22.06 -0.93
C GLU A 91 -12.85 22.59 -1.49
N VAL A 92 -11.81 21.76 -1.48
CA VAL A 92 -10.52 22.13 -2.06
C VAL A 92 -10.68 22.11 -3.56
N GLU A 93 -10.28 23.21 -4.21
CA GLU A 93 -10.40 23.34 -5.66
C GLU A 93 -9.51 22.32 -6.38
N PRO A 94 -10.03 21.59 -7.37
CA PRO A 94 -9.23 20.64 -8.15
C PRO A 94 -8.09 21.33 -8.90
N LEU A 95 -6.99 20.61 -9.09
CA LEU A 95 -5.84 21.08 -9.85
C LEU A 95 -5.99 20.72 -11.34
N PRO A 96 -5.36 21.49 -12.25
CA PRO A 96 -5.21 21.08 -13.64
C PRO A 96 -4.46 19.75 -13.77
N ALA A 97 -4.62 19.05 -14.88
CA ALA A 97 -3.88 17.81 -15.16
C ALA A 97 -2.37 18.05 -15.13
N SER A 98 -1.65 17.26 -14.35
CA SER A 98 -0.18 17.24 -14.32
C SER A 98 0.33 15.92 -13.76
N PRO A 99 1.16 15.16 -14.51
CA PRO A 99 1.68 13.88 -14.06
C PRO A 99 2.47 13.98 -12.75
N PRO A 100 2.39 12.97 -11.86
CA PRO A 100 3.24 12.91 -10.68
C PRO A 100 4.70 12.62 -11.05
N VAL A 101 5.64 13.17 -10.28
CA VAL A 101 7.09 12.92 -10.45
C VAL A 101 7.73 12.35 -9.21
N ALA A 102 7.19 12.61 -8.02
CA ALA A 102 7.62 12.02 -6.76
C ALA A 102 6.47 11.96 -5.76
N VAL A 103 6.58 11.06 -4.78
CA VAL A 103 5.62 10.93 -3.68
C VAL A 103 6.35 10.80 -2.35
N ARG A 104 5.80 11.41 -1.31
CA ARG A 104 6.26 11.32 0.07
C ARG A 104 5.11 10.94 1.01
N LEU A 105 5.37 9.95 1.87
CA LEU A 105 4.50 9.53 2.97
C LEU A 105 5.30 9.64 4.28
N PRO A 106 5.39 10.85 4.88
CA PRO A 106 6.26 11.06 6.04
C PRO A 106 5.91 10.19 7.26
N GLY A 107 4.62 9.81 7.40
CA GLY A 107 4.15 8.97 8.51
C GLY A 107 4.75 7.55 8.54
N ILE A 108 5.29 7.10 7.42
CA ILE A 108 5.90 5.76 7.25
C ILE A 108 7.28 5.83 6.58
N ASP A 109 7.91 7.01 6.57
CA ASP A 109 9.26 7.25 6.04
C ASP A 109 9.46 6.79 4.58
N VAL A 110 8.46 7.01 3.73
CA VAL A 110 8.52 6.70 2.30
C VAL A 110 8.76 7.97 1.50
N GLU A 111 9.77 7.92 0.63
CA GLU A 111 10.04 8.88 -0.43
C GLU A 111 10.46 8.13 -1.69
N SER A 112 9.79 8.39 -2.83
CA SER A 112 10.04 7.67 -4.08
C SER A 112 9.78 8.54 -5.30
N PRO A 113 10.59 8.40 -6.36
CA PRO A 113 10.19 8.81 -7.69
C PRO A 113 8.89 8.11 -8.08
N VAL A 114 8.11 8.76 -8.96
CA VAL A 114 6.90 8.18 -9.53
C VAL A 114 7.02 8.15 -11.06
N HIS A 115 6.67 7.01 -11.66
CA HIS A 115 6.61 6.87 -13.11
C HIS A 115 5.23 6.33 -13.54
N GLY A 116 4.80 6.68 -14.75
CA GLY A 116 3.53 6.20 -15.30
C GLY A 116 3.63 4.76 -15.77
N LEU A 117 2.61 3.96 -15.47
CA LEU A 117 2.38 2.62 -16.01
C LEU A 117 0.91 2.48 -16.41
N GLY A 118 0.68 1.82 -17.54
CA GLY A 118 -0.64 1.53 -18.07
C GLY A 118 -1.12 0.11 -17.77
N LEU A 119 -1.98 -0.37 -18.65
CA LEU A 119 -2.42 -1.77 -18.66
C LEU A 119 -1.53 -2.60 -19.61
N ASP A 120 -1.37 -3.88 -19.30
CA ASP A 120 -0.76 -4.84 -20.21
C ASP A 120 -1.73 -5.26 -21.33
N GLU A 121 -1.29 -6.16 -22.23
CA GLU A 121 -2.09 -6.66 -23.35
C GLU A 121 -3.33 -7.43 -22.91
N GLU A 122 -3.33 -7.96 -21.69
CA GLU A 122 -4.45 -8.65 -21.05
C GLU A 122 -5.38 -7.71 -20.27
N GLY A 123 -5.10 -6.40 -20.27
CA GLY A 123 -5.86 -5.39 -19.54
C GLY A 123 -5.66 -5.39 -18.04
N LYS A 124 -4.54 -5.95 -17.55
CA LYS A 124 -4.14 -5.88 -16.14
C LYS A 124 -3.22 -4.70 -15.91
N LEU A 125 -3.31 -4.11 -14.72
CA LEU A 125 -2.41 -3.06 -14.32
C LEU A 125 -0.97 -3.57 -14.28
N GLN A 126 -0.07 -2.87 -15.00
CA GLN A 126 1.37 -3.16 -14.96
C GLN A 126 1.91 -2.74 -13.61
N VAL A 127 2.92 -3.47 -13.12
CA VAL A 127 3.58 -3.19 -11.84
C VAL A 127 5.05 -2.81 -12.07
N PRO A 128 5.67 -2.01 -11.19
CA PRO A 128 7.08 -1.64 -11.31
C PRO A 128 7.99 -2.85 -11.50
N SER A 129 8.96 -2.75 -12.40
CA SER A 129 9.86 -3.86 -12.73
C SER A 129 11.27 -3.38 -13.11
N GLY A 130 12.21 -4.32 -13.23
CA GLY A 130 13.60 -4.04 -13.61
C GLY A 130 14.28 -3.08 -12.64
N GLU A 131 14.92 -2.03 -13.14
CA GLU A 131 15.63 -1.04 -12.33
C GLU A 131 14.70 -0.21 -11.45
N ARG A 132 13.43 -0.09 -11.84
CA ARG A 132 12.39 0.68 -11.12
C ARG A 132 11.53 -0.17 -10.19
N TYR A 133 11.94 -1.41 -9.91
CA TYR A 133 11.15 -2.34 -9.10
C TYR A 133 10.75 -1.77 -7.73
N ASN A 134 11.61 -1.01 -7.08
CA ASN A 134 11.37 -0.41 -5.76
C ASN A 134 10.87 1.04 -5.83
N GLU A 135 10.45 1.51 -7.00
CA GLU A 135 9.82 2.82 -7.17
C GLU A 135 8.29 2.71 -7.12
N VAL A 136 7.64 3.85 -7.00
CA VAL A 136 6.17 3.97 -7.08
C VAL A 136 5.75 4.17 -8.52
N ALA A 137 4.69 3.49 -8.95
CA ALA A 137 4.03 3.74 -10.23
C ALA A 137 2.71 4.48 -10.02
N TRP A 138 2.38 5.33 -10.99
CA TRP A 138 1.07 5.91 -11.17
C TRP A 138 0.36 5.21 -12.33
N TYR A 139 -0.87 4.74 -12.10
CA TYR A 139 -1.71 4.23 -13.18
C TYR A 139 -2.12 5.39 -14.09
N ASP A 140 -1.53 5.49 -15.26
CA ASP A 140 -1.70 6.60 -16.21
C ASP A 140 -3.09 6.65 -16.86
N GLY A 141 -3.89 5.60 -16.73
CA GLY A 141 -5.31 5.58 -17.06
C GLY A 141 -6.22 6.19 -15.99
N SER A 142 -5.68 6.57 -14.81
CA SER A 142 -6.39 7.29 -13.76
C SER A 142 -6.13 8.80 -13.85
N PRO A 143 -6.96 9.66 -13.19
CA PRO A 143 -6.67 11.08 -13.08
C PRO A 143 -5.26 11.35 -12.54
N THR A 144 -4.66 12.49 -12.91
CA THR A 144 -3.43 12.92 -12.26
C THR A 144 -3.71 13.39 -10.83
N PRO A 145 -2.75 13.27 -9.88
CA PRO A 145 -2.96 13.68 -8.50
C PRO A 145 -3.37 15.16 -8.39
N GLY A 146 -4.58 15.39 -7.87
CA GLY A 146 -5.18 16.72 -7.75
C GLY A 146 -6.34 17.00 -8.73
N GLU A 147 -6.48 16.25 -9.82
CA GLU A 147 -7.68 16.29 -10.66
C GLU A 147 -8.87 15.65 -9.94
N VAL A 148 -10.09 15.99 -10.38
CA VAL A 148 -11.32 15.31 -9.94
C VAL A 148 -11.24 13.82 -10.28
N GLY A 149 -11.53 12.99 -9.31
CA GLY A 149 -11.43 11.54 -9.44
C GLY A 149 -10.30 10.94 -8.61
N PRO A 150 -10.19 9.61 -8.58
CA PRO A 150 -9.15 8.91 -7.82
C PRO A 150 -7.87 8.76 -8.68
N ALA A 151 -6.81 9.45 -8.33
CA ALA A 151 -5.47 9.14 -8.80
C ALA A 151 -4.98 7.85 -8.10
N VAL A 152 -4.38 6.92 -8.84
CA VAL A 152 -3.97 5.63 -8.31
C VAL A 152 -2.46 5.48 -8.36
N LEU A 153 -1.84 5.29 -7.19
CA LEU A 153 -0.43 4.95 -7.03
C LEU A 153 -0.30 3.51 -6.55
N GLU A 154 0.70 2.81 -7.05
CA GLU A 154 0.99 1.44 -6.65
C GLU A 154 2.49 1.22 -6.47
N GLY A 155 2.84 0.21 -5.70
CA GLY A 155 4.22 -0.21 -5.49
C GLY A 155 4.30 -1.54 -4.78
N HIS A 156 5.47 -2.15 -4.79
CA HIS A 156 5.68 -3.45 -4.17
C HIS A 156 5.76 -3.38 -2.65
N VAL A 157 5.24 -4.41 -1.99
CA VAL A 157 5.40 -4.64 -0.55
C VAL A 157 6.75 -5.29 -0.26
N THR A 158 7.20 -6.23 -1.10
CA THR A 158 8.48 -6.94 -0.95
C THR A 158 9.27 -6.91 -2.25
N GLY A 159 10.58 -6.79 -2.11
CA GLY A 159 11.56 -6.82 -3.19
C GLY A 159 12.17 -8.20 -3.41
N THR A 160 13.28 -8.22 -4.15
CA THR A 160 14.05 -9.44 -4.41
C THR A 160 14.53 -10.06 -3.09
N GLY A 161 14.36 -11.37 -2.95
CA GLY A 161 14.74 -12.10 -1.73
C GLY A 161 13.83 -11.80 -0.54
N TYR A 162 12.63 -11.31 -0.78
CA TYR A 162 11.64 -10.92 0.22
C TYR A 162 12.06 -9.75 1.13
N ALA A 163 13.04 -8.96 0.73
CA ALA A 163 13.39 -7.74 1.44
C ALA A 163 12.21 -6.74 1.38
N PRO A 164 12.04 -5.84 2.36
CA PRO A 164 11.08 -4.75 2.27
C PRO A 164 11.26 -3.93 0.99
N SER A 165 10.15 -3.59 0.31
CA SER A 165 10.11 -2.69 -0.84
C SER A 165 9.42 -1.38 -0.47
N VAL A 166 9.19 -0.50 -1.44
CA VAL A 166 8.75 0.88 -1.24
C VAL A 166 7.50 1.01 -0.35
N PHE A 167 6.56 0.07 -0.44
CA PHE A 167 5.32 0.09 0.34
C PHE A 167 5.22 -1.02 1.40
N PHE A 168 6.37 -1.51 1.89
CA PHE A 168 6.36 -2.49 2.97
C PHE A 168 5.60 -1.98 4.21
N GLU A 169 5.82 -0.74 4.59
CA GLU A 169 5.22 -0.10 5.76
C GLU A 169 3.83 0.51 5.50
N LEU A 170 3.25 0.35 4.30
CA LEU A 170 1.99 1.02 3.95
C LEU A 170 0.84 0.71 4.91
N GLY A 171 0.83 -0.49 5.50
CA GLY A 171 -0.15 -0.89 6.51
C GLY A 171 -0.07 -0.11 7.83
N ASN A 172 1.05 0.57 8.10
CA ASN A 172 1.23 1.43 9.27
C ASN A 172 0.65 2.85 9.09
N THR A 173 0.25 3.21 7.86
CA THR A 173 -0.40 4.50 7.59
C THR A 173 -1.69 4.64 8.41
N ARG A 174 -1.99 5.83 8.86
CA ARG A 174 -3.12 6.14 9.73
C ARG A 174 -4.00 7.23 9.15
N LYS A 175 -5.27 7.20 9.48
CA LYS A 175 -6.17 8.33 9.20
C LYS A 175 -5.60 9.63 9.78
N GLY A 176 -5.58 10.69 8.95
CA GLY A 176 -5.01 11.98 9.26
C GLY A 176 -3.54 12.15 8.83
N ASP A 177 -2.86 11.06 8.43
CA ASP A 177 -1.52 11.17 7.86
C ASP A 177 -1.56 11.94 6.53
N ARG A 178 -0.42 12.54 6.18
CA ARG A 178 -0.30 13.30 4.94
C ARG A 178 0.47 12.52 3.90
N ILE A 179 0.03 12.70 2.66
CA ILE A 179 0.71 12.21 1.46
C ILE A 179 0.93 13.42 0.56
N GLU A 180 2.17 13.64 0.17
CA GLU A 180 2.55 14.73 -0.72
C GLU A 180 2.97 14.16 -2.06
N VAL A 181 2.39 14.68 -3.14
CA VAL A 181 2.72 14.27 -4.50
C VAL A 181 3.25 15.48 -5.25
N ASP A 182 4.53 15.44 -5.62
CA ASP A 182 5.13 16.45 -6.48
C ASP A 182 4.74 16.16 -7.93
N ARG A 183 4.40 17.21 -8.66
CA ARG A 183 3.85 17.16 -10.01
C ARG A 183 4.80 17.78 -11.02
N ALA A 184 4.69 17.37 -12.27
CA ALA A 184 5.58 17.84 -13.35
C ALA A 184 5.52 19.36 -13.59
N ASP A 185 4.41 20.02 -13.21
CA ASP A 185 4.26 21.47 -13.29
C ASP A 185 4.95 22.26 -12.15
N GLY A 186 5.62 21.55 -11.25
CA GLY A 186 6.32 22.11 -10.08
C GLY A 186 5.42 22.34 -8.87
N SER A 187 4.13 22.03 -8.95
CA SER A 187 3.23 22.09 -7.79
C SER A 187 3.30 20.81 -6.96
N THR A 188 2.81 20.87 -5.72
CA THR A 188 2.69 19.72 -4.82
C THR A 188 1.23 19.56 -4.40
N ALA A 189 0.61 18.45 -4.72
CA ALA A 189 -0.71 18.08 -4.22
C ALA A 189 -0.57 17.38 -2.86
N THR A 190 -1.21 17.92 -1.81
CA THR A 190 -1.20 17.33 -0.46
C THR A 190 -2.53 16.69 -0.16
N PHE A 191 -2.49 15.42 0.19
CA PHE A 191 -3.66 14.62 0.55
C PHE A 191 -3.62 14.26 2.03
N GLU A 192 -4.79 14.12 2.63
CA GLU A 192 -4.98 13.60 3.98
C GLU A 192 -5.64 12.24 3.93
N VAL A 193 -5.06 11.26 4.60
CA VAL A 193 -5.58 9.89 4.68
C VAL A 193 -6.91 9.87 5.40
N THR A 194 -7.91 9.33 4.75
CA THR A 194 -9.27 9.17 5.30
C THR A 194 -9.52 7.76 5.82
N GLU A 195 -8.94 6.76 5.17
CA GLU A 195 -9.10 5.35 5.51
C GLU A 195 -7.88 4.54 5.05
N VAL A 196 -7.56 3.48 5.80
CA VAL A 196 -6.62 2.43 5.40
C VAL A 196 -7.33 1.08 5.55
N LYS A 197 -7.33 0.29 4.49
CA LYS A 197 -8.12 -0.94 4.40
C LYS A 197 -7.28 -2.10 3.88
N SER A 198 -7.44 -3.28 4.48
CA SER A 198 -7.01 -4.54 3.88
C SER A 198 -8.18 -5.19 3.15
N SER A 199 -7.93 -5.72 1.96
CA SER A 199 -8.95 -6.39 1.17
C SER A 199 -8.37 -7.64 0.52
N PRO A 200 -9.06 -8.80 0.61
CA PRO A 200 -8.66 -10.01 -0.11
C PRO A 200 -8.55 -9.75 -1.62
N LYS A 201 -7.57 -10.38 -2.26
CA LYS A 201 -7.36 -10.21 -3.71
C LYS A 201 -8.51 -10.74 -4.57
N ASP A 202 -9.22 -11.73 -4.08
CA ASP A 202 -10.39 -12.31 -4.73
C ASP A 202 -11.68 -11.52 -4.49
N ASP A 203 -11.67 -10.58 -3.51
CA ASP A 203 -12.76 -9.64 -3.22
C ASP A 203 -12.27 -8.19 -3.25
N PHE A 204 -11.56 -7.83 -4.33
CA PHE A 204 -10.98 -6.50 -4.48
C PHE A 204 -12.07 -5.43 -4.74
N PRO A 205 -12.12 -4.33 -3.98
CA PRO A 205 -13.18 -3.32 -4.05
C PRO A 205 -12.97 -2.37 -5.25
N ARG A 206 -13.18 -2.86 -6.46
CA ARG A 206 -12.90 -2.13 -7.71
C ARG A 206 -13.60 -0.78 -7.81
N ILE A 207 -14.86 -0.69 -7.36
CA ILE A 207 -15.64 0.55 -7.43
C ILE A 207 -15.08 1.58 -6.45
N ASP A 208 -14.71 1.18 -5.23
CA ASP A 208 -14.14 2.09 -4.23
C ASP A 208 -12.77 2.63 -4.66
N VAL A 209 -12.02 1.82 -5.42
CA VAL A 209 -10.66 2.17 -5.88
C VAL A 209 -10.67 2.98 -7.16
N TYR A 210 -11.41 2.55 -8.18
CA TYR A 210 -11.34 3.12 -9.52
C TYR A 210 -12.61 3.88 -9.93
N GLY A 211 -13.69 3.82 -9.13
CA GLY A 211 -14.93 4.50 -9.42
C GLY A 211 -14.79 6.03 -9.30
N ALA A 212 -15.59 6.76 -10.08
CA ALA A 212 -15.58 8.21 -10.04
C ALA A 212 -15.89 8.75 -8.65
N THR A 213 -15.23 9.84 -8.27
CA THR A 213 -15.44 10.59 -7.03
C THR A 213 -15.82 12.04 -7.34
N ASP A 214 -16.50 12.70 -6.41
CA ASP A 214 -16.96 14.10 -6.60
C ASP A 214 -15.82 15.11 -6.55
N GLY A 215 -14.68 14.74 -5.94
CA GLY A 215 -13.51 15.60 -5.79
C GLY A 215 -12.20 14.86 -6.00
N PRO A 216 -11.07 15.57 -5.89
CA PRO A 216 -9.74 14.96 -6.01
C PRO A 216 -9.45 14.00 -4.87
N GLU A 217 -9.20 12.75 -5.21
CA GLU A 217 -8.83 11.71 -4.26
C GLU A 217 -7.57 10.98 -4.71
N LEU A 218 -6.92 10.31 -3.75
CA LEU A 218 -5.74 9.48 -4.00
C LEU A 218 -6.00 8.08 -3.47
N ARG A 219 -5.50 7.08 -4.20
CA ARG A 219 -5.41 5.69 -3.78
C ARG A 219 -3.95 5.29 -3.79
N VAL A 220 -3.45 4.71 -2.69
CA VAL A 220 -2.13 4.09 -2.66
C VAL A 220 -2.31 2.62 -2.34
N ILE A 221 -1.74 1.74 -3.19
CA ILE A 221 -2.04 0.32 -3.16
C ILE A 221 -0.75 -0.50 -3.14
N THR A 222 -0.75 -1.54 -2.32
CA THR A 222 0.29 -2.58 -2.33
C THR A 222 -0.31 -3.95 -2.02
N CYS A 223 0.47 -4.99 -2.24
CA CYS A 223 0.14 -6.31 -1.72
C CYS A 223 0.25 -6.33 -0.19
N GLY A 224 -0.50 -7.20 0.49
CA GLY A 224 -0.46 -7.31 1.96
C GLY A 224 -1.06 -8.61 2.46
N GLY A 225 -1.27 -8.68 3.78
CA GLY A 225 -1.77 -9.87 4.45
C GLY A 225 -0.76 -11.02 4.44
N THR A 226 -1.26 -12.23 4.70
CA THR A 226 -0.45 -13.44 4.77
C THR A 226 0.22 -13.74 3.42
N PHE A 227 1.52 -14.09 3.46
CA PHE A 227 2.21 -14.60 2.29
C PHE A 227 1.93 -16.09 2.12
N ASP A 228 1.28 -16.43 1.02
CA ASP A 228 1.05 -17.81 0.60
C ASP A 228 2.31 -18.31 -0.14
N LYS A 229 3.03 -19.24 0.50
CA LYS A 229 4.28 -19.80 -0.05
C LYS A 229 4.04 -20.70 -1.26
N ASP A 230 2.89 -21.35 -1.34
CA ASP A 230 2.56 -22.25 -2.44
C ASP A 230 2.15 -21.47 -3.69
N ALA A 231 1.42 -20.37 -3.50
CA ALA A 231 1.05 -19.46 -4.57
C ALA A 231 2.13 -18.39 -4.86
N GLY A 232 3.15 -18.24 -4.00
CA GLY A 232 4.23 -17.27 -4.15
C GLY A 232 3.76 -15.80 -4.07
N ARG A 233 2.68 -15.51 -3.33
CA ARG A 233 2.07 -14.17 -3.28
C ARG A 233 1.41 -13.86 -1.95
N HIS A 234 1.27 -12.58 -1.64
CA HIS A 234 0.39 -12.12 -0.58
C HIS A 234 -1.08 -12.31 -0.96
N LEU A 235 -1.93 -12.63 0.02
CA LEU A 235 -3.35 -12.94 -0.21
C LEU A 235 -4.23 -11.69 -0.30
N ASP A 236 -3.80 -10.58 0.32
CA ASP A 236 -4.56 -9.34 0.39
C ASP A 236 -3.88 -8.21 -0.39
N ASN A 237 -4.58 -7.09 -0.49
CA ASN A 237 -4.02 -5.78 -0.79
C ASN A 237 -4.22 -4.87 0.42
N VAL A 238 -3.29 -3.94 0.62
CA VAL A 238 -3.46 -2.78 1.49
C VAL A 238 -3.77 -1.58 0.61
N ILE A 239 -4.84 -0.87 0.93
CA ILE A 239 -5.34 0.28 0.17
C ILE A 239 -5.47 1.47 1.11
N VAL A 240 -4.79 2.56 0.79
CA VAL A 240 -4.92 3.85 1.46
C VAL A 240 -5.82 4.74 0.62
N PHE A 241 -6.84 5.30 1.24
CA PHE A 241 -7.75 6.30 0.68
C PHE A 241 -7.41 7.66 1.25
N ALA A 242 -7.26 8.66 0.40
CA ALA A 242 -6.94 10.00 0.84
C ALA A 242 -7.65 11.06 -0.03
N LYS A 243 -7.89 12.24 0.55
CA LYS A 243 -8.54 13.38 -0.13
C LYS A 243 -7.58 14.56 -0.20
N LEU A 244 -7.66 15.31 -1.29
CA LEU A 244 -6.89 16.55 -1.44
C LEU A 244 -7.26 17.53 -0.33
N VAL A 245 -6.27 18.09 0.36
CA VAL A 245 -6.46 19.09 1.42
C VAL A 245 -5.71 20.38 1.14
N LYS A 246 -4.74 20.36 0.19
CA LYS A 246 -3.97 21.52 -0.22
C LYS A 246 -3.32 21.30 -1.59
N SER A 247 -3.17 22.34 -2.34
CA SER A 247 -2.44 22.46 -3.60
C SER A 247 -1.36 23.53 -3.50
#